data_8a661ce631c50e9950a7c5e97375d7ed
#
_entry.id   8a661ce631c50e9950a7c5e97375d7ed
#
_cell.length_a   1.000
_cell.length_b   1.000
_cell.length_c   1.000
_cell.angle_alpha   90.00
_cell.angle_beta   90.00
_cell.angle_gamma   90.00
#
_symmetry.space_group_name_H-M   'P 1'
#
loop_
_entity.id
_entity.type
_entity.pdbx_description
1 polymer ?
#
loop_
_entity_poly.entity_id
_entity_poly.type
_entity_poly.pdbx_seq_one_letter_code
_entity_poly.pdbx_strand_id
1 'polypeptide(L)'
;MPEPIHYQLLLVGGGTSTLILAHHLLDLARESGLPLSIALIEKSPQFGGHIVSGAITHPRVIAKVFPDFESNGFPLEGKVRENYLSVLGSQGKWDLPAAIIPDGFKKDGYLILSLSHVVRWLAERLVEKAKGIPNVILDVFPGFAAHEILYNEQDQVIGVKVADSGEITEDSLYADYTCFGDKGFISKDLIAKFHLRPNPQLWSVGVKELWQVPQDHQGQVWHTLGYPVLDGSFSGGFVYGLSQNRLAVGLIIGLDSENPGLNPQERLQEFKSHPWIQSLLAGGSLLKYGAAVIPEGGYYSLPSRFNVPGALLLGDALGVLDVGSLSGVDRAMETGYIAAELLHEAFLSQDFQGMERYQSRVMESFVGQSLFTSRYFRQAFLENEQLLSRYLPQVCESVDQGHPWLGSLKVGLQNPLKRSQETWRALSLITGRTQARDPVAYVPCHERIQPDFSPPYALSNGHSLRGSSTYFSRPDAVFFASPRYSEHPQHIIEWSADTCRQCIATYERLHRPTPCVADCTAEVHQIQVRDGSKIHSMALENCIQCRTCEIVCPHLNLRVNPSYEGSGPDFYGL
;
A
#
# COMPACT_ATOMS: atom_id res chain seq x y z
N MET A 1 -34.68 -12.61 -20.44
CA MET A 1 -33.47 -12.38 -19.64
C MET A 1 -33.96 -11.95 -18.28
N PRO A 2 -33.41 -12.40 -17.17
CA PRO A 2 -33.77 -11.84 -15.88
C PRO A 2 -33.52 -10.33 -15.90
N GLU A 3 -34.33 -9.56 -15.16
CA GLU A 3 -34.10 -8.13 -15.03
C GLU A 3 -32.71 -7.89 -14.39
N PRO A 4 -31.93 -6.91 -14.88
CA PRO A 4 -30.63 -6.61 -14.31
C PRO A 4 -30.79 -6.22 -12.84
N ILE A 5 -29.90 -6.74 -11.98
CA ILE A 5 -29.92 -6.42 -10.55
C ILE A 5 -29.44 -4.97 -10.38
N HIS A 6 -30.29 -4.13 -9.81
CA HIS A 6 -30.02 -2.71 -9.60
C HIS A 6 -30.07 -2.33 -8.12
N TYR A 7 -29.05 -1.62 -7.66
CA TYR A 7 -28.92 -1.11 -6.29
C TYR A 7 -28.88 0.42 -6.28
N GLN A 8 -29.20 1.04 -5.16
CA GLN A 8 -28.93 2.47 -5.00
C GLN A 8 -27.42 2.74 -4.85
N LEU A 9 -26.70 1.86 -4.15
CA LEU A 9 -25.27 2.02 -3.91
C LEU A 9 -24.51 0.73 -4.18
N LEU A 10 -23.45 0.83 -4.97
CA LEU A 10 -22.47 -0.25 -5.17
C LEU A 10 -21.12 0.12 -4.55
N LEU A 11 -20.63 -0.73 -3.66
CA LEU A 11 -19.34 -0.61 -3.01
C LEU A 11 -18.37 -1.63 -3.61
N VAL A 12 -17.29 -1.14 -4.24
CA VAL A 12 -16.27 -1.97 -4.89
C VAL A 12 -15.03 -2.05 -3.99
N GLY A 13 -14.77 -3.26 -3.46
CA GLY A 13 -13.71 -3.56 -2.52
C GLY A 13 -14.15 -3.48 -1.06
N GLY A 14 -13.95 -4.58 -0.32
CA GLY A 14 -14.32 -4.71 1.10
C GLY A 14 -13.25 -4.17 2.05
N GLY A 15 -12.68 -3.00 1.74
CA GLY A 15 -11.68 -2.33 2.58
C GLY A 15 -12.26 -1.47 3.69
N THR A 16 -11.38 -0.87 4.51
CA THR A 16 -11.81 -0.04 5.66
C THR A 16 -12.63 1.17 5.24
N SER A 17 -12.33 1.79 4.10
CA SER A 17 -13.06 2.97 3.61
C SER A 17 -14.51 2.64 3.26
N THR A 18 -14.74 1.59 2.49
CA THR A 18 -16.08 1.16 2.08
C THR A 18 -16.90 0.60 3.24
N LEU A 19 -16.26 -0.14 4.15
CA LEU A 19 -16.95 -0.66 5.32
C LEU A 19 -17.36 0.44 6.31
N ILE A 20 -16.50 1.43 6.56
CA ILE A 20 -16.85 2.60 7.39
C ILE A 20 -17.96 3.43 6.73
N LEU A 21 -17.88 3.64 5.39
CA LEU A 21 -18.96 4.27 4.63
C LEU A 21 -20.28 3.56 4.89
N ALA A 22 -20.31 2.23 4.67
CA ALA A 22 -21.53 1.45 4.84
C ALA A 22 -22.07 1.51 6.27
N HIS A 23 -21.21 1.36 7.29
CA HIS A 23 -21.63 1.46 8.68
C HIS A 23 -22.26 2.80 9.03
N HIS A 24 -21.60 3.90 8.63
CA HIS A 24 -22.11 5.24 8.94
C HIS A 24 -23.36 5.57 8.14
N LEU A 25 -23.41 5.18 6.86
CA LEU A 25 -24.61 5.35 6.04
C LEU A 25 -25.81 4.58 6.59
N LEU A 26 -25.62 3.37 7.11
CA LEU A 26 -26.69 2.60 7.80
C LEU A 26 -27.19 3.28 9.08
N ASP A 27 -26.30 3.92 9.84
CA ASP A 27 -26.71 4.67 11.03
C ASP A 27 -27.60 5.88 10.62
N LEU A 28 -27.18 6.64 9.62
CA LEU A 28 -27.92 7.77 9.09
C LEU A 28 -29.27 7.34 8.47
N ALA A 29 -29.27 6.22 7.73
CA ALA A 29 -30.49 5.66 7.15
C ALA A 29 -31.49 5.21 8.23
N ARG A 30 -31.01 4.60 9.32
CA ARG A 30 -31.84 4.23 10.48
C ARG A 30 -32.48 5.45 11.13
N GLU A 31 -31.73 6.54 11.32
CA GLU A 31 -32.21 7.77 11.94
C GLU A 31 -33.24 8.51 11.09
N SER A 32 -33.03 8.53 9.78
CA SER A 32 -33.93 9.25 8.84
C SER A 32 -35.09 8.39 8.32
N GLY A 33 -35.03 7.06 8.49
CA GLY A 33 -35.99 6.13 7.87
C GLY A 33 -35.80 5.94 6.36
N LEU A 34 -34.63 6.33 5.81
CA LEU A 34 -34.31 6.21 4.38
C LEU A 34 -34.30 4.74 3.96
N PRO A 35 -35.13 4.31 2.99
CA PRO A 35 -34.98 3.01 2.37
C PRO A 35 -33.72 2.98 1.53
N LEU A 36 -32.93 1.89 1.67
CA LEU A 36 -31.62 1.82 1.03
C LEU A 36 -31.31 0.40 0.56
N SER A 37 -30.79 0.28 -0.66
CA SER A 37 -30.26 -0.97 -1.22
C SER A 37 -28.78 -0.82 -1.55
N ILE A 38 -27.95 -1.67 -0.96
CA ILE A 38 -26.49 -1.64 -1.07
C ILE A 38 -25.98 -3.00 -1.55
N ALA A 39 -25.13 -3.00 -2.57
CA ALA A 39 -24.27 -4.13 -2.90
C ALA A 39 -22.83 -3.85 -2.47
N LEU A 40 -22.19 -4.81 -1.83
CA LEU A 40 -20.76 -4.78 -1.48
C LEU A 40 -20.05 -5.97 -2.11
N ILE A 41 -19.13 -5.72 -3.03
CA ILE A 41 -18.34 -6.77 -3.67
C ILE A 41 -16.90 -6.75 -3.16
N GLU A 42 -16.34 -7.93 -2.92
CA GLU A 42 -14.96 -8.13 -2.48
C GLU A 42 -14.34 -9.31 -3.26
N LYS A 43 -13.18 -9.08 -3.88
CA LYS A 43 -12.51 -10.10 -4.69
C LYS A 43 -11.99 -11.31 -3.88
N SER A 44 -11.67 -11.10 -2.61
CA SER A 44 -11.26 -12.17 -1.72
C SER A 44 -12.46 -13.03 -1.28
N PRO A 45 -12.30 -14.37 -1.17
CA PRO A 45 -13.38 -15.24 -0.70
C PRO A 45 -13.77 -14.99 0.75
N GLN A 46 -12.95 -14.25 1.50
CA GLN A 46 -13.22 -13.79 2.86
C GLN A 46 -12.72 -12.36 3.05
N PHE A 47 -13.45 -11.56 3.78
CA PHE A 47 -13.03 -10.21 4.11
C PHE A 47 -11.68 -10.21 4.82
N GLY A 48 -10.76 -9.36 4.36
CA GLY A 48 -9.40 -9.27 4.89
C GLY A 48 -8.39 -10.27 4.30
N GLY A 49 -8.82 -11.24 3.49
CA GLY A 49 -7.94 -12.30 2.96
C GLY A 49 -6.81 -11.79 2.05
N HIS A 50 -7.01 -10.70 1.34
CA HIS A 50 -6.00 -10.10 0.44
C HIS A 50 -5.35 -8.82 1.01
N ILE A 51 -5.41 -8.60 2.32
CA ILE A 51 -4.89 -7.38 2.94
C ILE A 51 -3.48 -7.60 3.51
N VAL A 52 -2.54 -6.79 3.04
CA VAL A 52 -1.22 -6.60 3.65
C VAL A 52 -1.16 -5.16 4.16
N SER A 53 -0.87 -4.97 5.46
CA SER A 53 -0.78 -3.66 6.07
C SER A 53 0.28 -3.63 7.17
N GLY A 54 0.91 -2.47 7.39
CA GLY A 54 1.76 -2.21 8.54
C GLY A 54 0.99 -2.16 9.86
N ALA A 55 -0.26 -1.68 9.80
CA ALA A 55 -1.29 -1.75 10.82
C ALA A 55 -1.06 -1.01 12.14
N ILE A 56 -0.51 0.19 12.06
CA ILE A 56 -0.62 1.16 13.15
C ILE A 56 -1.56 2.27 12.70
N THR A 57 -2.60 2.55 13.49
CA THR A 57 -3.60 3.55 13.13
C THR A 57 -4.05 4.39 14.33
N HIS A 58 -4.40 5.65 14.07
CA HIS A 58 -5.04 6.49 15.07
C HIS A 58 -6.50 6.06 15.27
N PRO A 59 -7.02 5.95 16.51
CA PRO A 59 -8.38 5.46 16.79
C PRO A 59 -9.51 6.38 16.36
N ARG A 60 -9.21 7.63 15.91
CA ARG A 60 -10.20 8.72 15.75
C ARG A 60 -11.45 8.34 14.96
N VAL A 61 -11.30 7.64 13.83
CA VAL A 61 -12.46 7.33 12.98
C VAL A 61 -13.21 6.11 13.48
N ILE A 62 -12.48 5.07 13.91
CA ILE A 62 -13.14 3.89 14.49
C ILE A 62 -13.94 4.27 15.76
N ALA A 63 -13.43 5.18 16.57
CA ALA A 63 -14.13 5.68 17.76
C ALA A 63 -15.34 6.57 17.45
N LYS A 64 -15.38 7.23 16.27
CA LYS A 64 -16.58 7.96 15.81
C LYS A 64 -17.72 6.99 15.49
N VAL A 65 -17.42 5.90 14.77
CA VAL A 65 -18.43 4.93 14.30
C VAL A 65 -18.77 3.88 15.35
N PHE A 66 -17.81 3.54 16.19
CA PHE A 66 -17.94 2.57 17.28
C PHE A 66 -17.35 3.15 18.57
N PRO A 67 -18.08 3.97 19.32
CA PRO A 67 -17.55 4.62 20.53
C PRO A 67 -17.08 3.63 21.61
N ASP A 68 -17.65 2.45 21.64
CA ASP A 68 -17.36 1.35 22.57
C ASP A 68 -16.49 0.23 21.96
N PHE A 69 -15.77 0.50 20.86
CA PHE A 69 -15.05 -0.54 20.11
C PHE A 69 -14.12 -1.40 20.97
N GLU A 70 -13.42 -0.81 21.95
CA GLU A 70 -12.48 -1.53 22.82
C GLU A 70 -13.17 -2.60 23.69
N SER A 71 -14.42 -2.36 24.10
CA SER A 71 -15.21 -3.30 24.91
C SER A 71 -16.12 -4.22 24.09
N ASN A 72 -16.24 -3.97 22.79
CA ASN A 72 -17.18 -4.65 21.90
C ASN A 72 -16.52 -5.67 20.94
N GLY A 73 -15.44 -6.30 21.40
CA GLY A 73 -14.77 -7.38 20.65
C GLY A 73 -13.99 -6.93 19.42
N PHE A 74 -13.58 -5.67 19.37
CA PHE A 74 -12.69 -5.17 18.32
C PHE A 74 -11.34 -5.90 18.38
N PRO A 75 -10.79 -6.39 17.24
CA PRO A 75 -9.57 -7.21 17.21
C PRO A 75 -8.31 -6.36 17.40
N LEU A 76 -8.12 -5.86 18.62
CA LEU A 76 -6.99 -5.04 19.02
C LEU A 76 -5.79 -5.92 19.38
N GLU A 77 -4.65 -5.72 18.72
CA GLU A 77 -3.38 -6.38 19.04
C GLU A 77 -2.61 -5.69 20.17
N GLY A 78 -2.89 -4.41 20.39
CA GLY A 78 -2.31 -3.59 21.45
C GLY A 78 -2.40 -2.10 21.15
N LYS A 79 -1.87 -1.30 22.09
CA LYS A 79 -1.64 0.14 21.88
C LYS A 79 -0.14 0.40 21.88
N VAL A 80 0.32 1.37 21.09
CA VAL A 80 1.71 1.80 21.08
C VAL A 80 2.06 2.38 22.44
N ARG A 81 3.03 1.76 23.10
CA ARG A 81 3.58 2.19 24.40
C ARG A 81 5.00 2.74 24.26
N GLU A 82 5.75 2.17 23.32
CA GLU A 82 7.13 2.56 23.02
C GLU A 82 7.26 2.73 21.51
N ASN A 83 7.67 3.91 21.09
CA ASN A 83 7.81 4.24 19.67
C ASN A 83 9.23 4.72 19.38
N TYR A 84 9.92 4.06 18.47
CA TYR A 84 11.28 4.32 18.09
C TYR A 84 11.39 4.69 16.60
N LEU A 85 12.21 5.67 16.29
CA LEU A 85 12.73 5.92 14.95
C LEU A 85 14.24 5.66 15.01
N SER A 86 14.72 4.70 14.23
CA SER A 86 16.08 4.21 14.30
C SER A 86 16.80 4.34 12.96
N VAL A 87 18.10 4.61 12.99
CA VAL A 87 18.98 4.46 11.83
C VAL A 87 19.78 3.18 12.01
N LEU A 88 19.76 2.34 10.98
CA LEU A 88 20.51 1.09 10.94
C LEU A 88 21.72 1.24 10.03
N GLY A 89 22.90 0.93 10.55
CA GLY A 89 24.06 0.55 9.77
C GLY A 89 23.98 -0.92 9.37
N SER A 90 25.06 -1.53 8.94
CA SER A 90 25.10 -2.97 8.64
C SER A 90 25.15 -3.83 9.91
N GLN A 91 25.66 -3.28 11.01
CA GLN A 91 25.86 -3.94 12.31
C GLN A 91 25.23 -3.15 13.45
N GLY A 92 25.28 -1.83 13.38
CA GLY A 92 24.89 -0.91 14.43
C GLY A 92 23.45 -0.40 14.30
N LYS A 93 22.84 -0.09 15.45
CA LYS A 93 21.53 0.56 15.55
C LYS A 93 21.65 1.82 16.39
N TRP A 94 21.04 2.91 15.91
CA TRP A 94 20.95 4.16 16.63
C TRP A 94 19.50 4.62 16.72
N ASP A 95 18.95 4.62 17.93
CA ASP A 95 17.63 5.19 18.18
C ASP A 95 17.74 6.71 18.28
N LEU A 96 16.96 7.42 17.48
CA LEU A 96 16.95 8.86 17.49
C LEU A 96 16.36 9.36 18.81
N PRO A 97 16.99 10.36 19.45
CA PRO A 97 16.40 11.01 20.63
C PRO A 97 14.99 11.55 20.35
N ALA A 98 14.07 11.38 21.29
CA ALA A 98 12.67 11.79 21.13
C ALA A 98 12.49 13.26 20.71
N ALA A 99 13.43 14.14 21.10
CA ALA A 99 13.39 15.57 20.76
C ALA A 99 13.57 15.87 19.26
N ILE A 100 14.18 14.96 18.50
CA ILE A 100 14.42 15.14 17.06
C ILE A 100 13.52 14.28 16.17
N ILE A 101 12.69 13.41 16.78
CA ILE A 101 11.70 12.65 16.03
C ILE A 101 10.61 13.59 15.53
N PRO A 102 10.33 13.66 14.20
CA PRO A 102 9.24 14.46 13.66
C PRO A 102 7.88 14.03 14.25
N ASP A 103 6.98 14.98 14.45
CA ASP A 103 5.68 14.72 15.09
C ASP A 103 4.86 13.66 14.34
N GLY A 104 4.94 13.60 13.03
CA GLY A 104 4.29 12.57 12.21
C GLY A 104 4.71 11.13 12.55
N PHE A 105 5.89 10.95 13.11
CA PHE A 105 6.43 9.64 13.53
C PHE A 105 6.16 9.31 15.00
N LYS A 106 5.60 10.22 15.78
CA LYS A 106 5.19 9.96 17.16
C LYS A 106 3.85 9.22 17.16
N LYS A 107 3.82 8.00 17.69
CA LYS A 107 2.67 7.09 17.60
C LYS A 107 2.11 6.68 18.95
N ASP A 108 2.44 7.39 20.03
CA ASP A 108 1.97 7.08 21.36
C ASP A 108 0.44 6.96 21.41
N GLY A 109 -0.05 5.86 21.97
CA GLY A 109 -1.49 5.59 22.08
C GLY A 109 -2.19 5.18 20.78
N TYR A 110 -1.48 5.07 19.65
CA TYR A 110 -2.07 4.51 18.44
C TYR A 110 -2.39 3.03 18.63
N LEU A 111 -3.39 2.56 17.90
CA LEU A 111 -3.77 1.14 17.90
C LEU A 111 -2.77 0.34 17.05
N ILE A 112 -2.35 -0.80 17.58
CA ILE A 112 -1.66 -1.85 16.83
C ILE A 112 -2.71 -2.92 16.52
N LEU A 113 -2.81 -3.33 15.25
CA LEU A 113 -3.85 -4.25 14.82
C LEU A 113 -3.42 -5.07 13.61
N SER A 114 -4.05 -6.23 13.39
CA SER A 114 -4.05 -6.89 12.09
C SER A 114 -5.23 -6.32 11.29
N LEU A 115 -4.93 -5.61 10.17
CA LEU A 115 -5.98 -4.95 9.40
C LEU A 115 -6.94 -5.95 8.76
N SER A 116 -6.47 -7.16 8.45
CA SER A 116 -7.32 -8.25 7.96
C SER A 116 -8.37 -8.67 8.98
N HIS A 117 -8.02 -8.74 10.26
CA HIS A 117 -8.96 -9.03 11.35
C HIS A 117 -9.97 -7.88 11.54
N VAL A 118 -9.51 -6.63 11.47
CA VAL A 118 -10.38 -5.45 11.58
C VAL A 118 -11.40 -5.41 10.45
N VAL A 119 -10.97 -5.64 9.22
CA VAL A 119 -11.85 -5.64 8.05
C VAL A 119 -12.91 -6.75 8.15
N ARG A 120 -12.52 -7.93 8.60
CA ARG A 120 -13.48 -9.03 8.86
C ARG A 120 -14.49 -8.66 9.94
N TRP A 121 -14.00 -8.14 11.06
CA TRP A 121 -14.87 -7.69 12.15
C TRP A 121 -15.86 -6.61 11.70
N LEU A 122 -15.40 -5.62 10.91
CA LEU A 122 -16.27 -4.61 10.33
C LEU A 122 -17.32 -5.24 9.40
N ALA A 123 -16.95 -6.17 8.52
CA ALA A 123 -17.89 -6.81 7.61
C ALA A 123 -18.95 -7.64 8.35
N GLU A 124 -18.55 -8.43 9.34
CA GLU A 124 -19.48 -9.22 10.17
C GLU A 124 -20.47 -8.31 10.94
N ARG A 125 -19.98 -7.22 11.54
CA ARG A 125 -20.81 -6.23 12.21
C ARG A 125 -21.74 -5.47 11.27
N LEU A 126 -21.30 -5.22 10.02
CA LEU A 126 -22.12 -4.56 9.02
C LEU A 126 -23.33 -5.40 8.64
N VAL A 127 -23.13 -6.68 8.38
CA VAL A 127 -24.21 -7.63 8.06
C VAL A 127 -25.20 -7.73 9.23
N GLU A 128 -24.70 -7.78 10.46
CA GLU A 128 -25.56 -7.83 11.64
C GLU A 128 -26.36 -6.53 11.84
N LYS A 129 -25.70 -5.36 11.64
CA LYS A 129 -26.36 -4.05 11.76
C LYS A 129 -27.49 -3.91 10.74
N ALA A 130 -27.27 -4.31 9.49
CA ALA A 130 -28.26 -4.16 8.41
C ALA A 130 -29.55 -4.94 8.70
N LYS A 131 -29.47 -6.15 9.28
CA LYS A 131 -30.65 -6.96 9.65
C LYS A 131 -31.60 -6.25 10.61
N GLY A 132 -31.09 -5.34 11.43
CA GLY A 132 -31.86 -4.59 12.42
C GLY A 132 -32.50 -3.30 11.89
N ILE A 133 -32.32 -2.94 10.62
CA ILE A 133 -32.83 -1.68 10.05
C ILE A 133 -33.94 -1.97 9.03
N PRO A 134 -35.18 -1.54 9.29
CA PRO A 134 -36.27 -1.71 8.34
C PRO A 134 -35.98 -1.01 7.00
N ASN A 135 -36.45 -1.61 5.90
CA ASN A 135 -36.31 -1.08 4.54
C ASN A 135 -34.86 -0.92 4.02
N VAL A 136 -33.89 -1.59 4.66
CA VAL A 136 -32.52 -1.69 4.18
C VAL A 136 -32.28 -3.08 3.60
N ILE A 137 -31.73 -3.12 2.39
CA ILE A 137 -31.23 -4.32 1.73
C ILE A 137 -29.71 -4.17 1.65
N LEU A 138 -28.97 -5.13 2.18
CA LEU A 138 -27.51 -5.21 2.06
C LEU A 138 -27.15 -6.60 1.54
N ASP A 139 -26.68 -6.63 0.30
CA ASP A 139 -26.13 -7.84 -0.30
C ASP A 139 -24.60 -7.76 -0.34
N VAL A 140 -23.96 -8.80 0.16
CA VAL A 140 -22.50 -8.88 0.31
C VAL A 140 -21.98 -10.05 -0.50
N PHE A 141 -21.07 -9.78 -1.41
CA PHE A 141 -20.53 -10.72 -2.37
C PHE A 141 -19.02 -10.91 -2.19
N PRO A 142 -18.57 -11.73 -1.21
CA PRO A 142 -17.17 -12.13 -1.13
C PRO A 142 -16.84 -13.13 -2.25
N GLY A 143 -15.65 -13.04 -2.82
CA GLY A 143 -15.22 -13.84 -3.98
C GLY A 143 -15.54 -13.20 -5.33
N PHE A 144 -16.30 -12.10 -5.37
CA PHE A 144 -16.68 -11.41 -6.59
C PHE A 144 -15.74 -10.25 -6.89
N ALA A 145 -15.05 -10.29 -8.02
CA ALA A 145 -14.15 -9.26 -8.47
C ALA A 145 -14.80 -8.34 -9.50
N ALA A 146 -14.76 -7.02 -9.27
CA ALA A 146 -15.09 -6.07 -10.33
C ALA A 146 -14.05 -6.18 -11.45
N HIS A 147 -14.50 -6.34 -12.70
CA HIS A 147 -13.67 -6.59 -13.86
C HIS A 147 -13.70 -5.45 -14.88
N GLU A 148 -14.85 -4.85 -15.09
CA GLU A 148 -15.04 -3.75 -16.03
C GLU A 148 -16.02 -2.72 -15.42
N ILE A 149 -15.77 -1.44 -15.66
CA ILE A 149 -16.68 -0.37 -15.25
C ILE A 149 -17.67 -0.11 -16.37
N LEU A 150 -18.95 -0.07 -16.03
CA LEU A 150 -20.05 0.19 -16.96
C LEU A 150 -20.38 1.68 -17.02
N TYR A 151 -20.55 2.19 -18.23
CA TYR A 151 -20.87 3.58 -18.49
C TYR A 151 -22.13 3.69 -19.35
N ASN A 152 -22.93 4.74 -19.13
CA ASN A 152 -24.00 5.12 -20.06
C ASN A 152 -23.44 5.99 -21.20
N GLU A 153 -24.35 6.43 -22.12
CA GLU A 153 -24.00 7.27 -23.27
C GLU A 153 -23.42 8.65 -22.88
N GLN A 154 -23.63 9.11 -21.65
CA GLN A 154 -23.14 10.38 -21.11
C GLN A 154 -21.86 10.21 -20.30
N ASP A 155 -21.15 9.07 -20.42
CA ASP A 155 -19.98 8.71 -19.63
C ASP A 155 -20.19 8.68 -18.11
N GLN A 156 -21.44 8.55 -17.66
CA GLN A 156 -21.74 8.32 -16.24
C GLN A 156 -21.51 6.85 -15.89
N VAL A 157 -20.87 6.59 -14.76
CA VAL A 157 -20.75 5.23 -14.20
C VAL A 157 -22.12 4.75 -13.76
N ILE A 158 -22.52 3.58 -14.22
CA ILE A 158 -23.82 2.95 -13.93
C ILE A 158 -23.68 1.59 -13.25
N GLY A 159 -22.45 1.16 -12.94
CA GLY A 159 -22.18 -0.12 -12.31
C GLY A 159 -20.87 -0.75 -12.73
N VAL A 160 -20.73 -2.05 -12.50
CA VAL A 160 -19.58 -2.84 -12.90
C VAL A 160 -19.99 -4.22 -13.42
N LYS A 161 -19.18 -4.79 -14.31
CA LYS A 161 -19.22 -6.24 -14.56
C LYS A 161 -18.43 -6.95 -13.47
N VAL A 162 -18.96 -8.07 -13.02
CA VAL A 162 -18.31 -8.94 -12.06
C VAL A 162 -17.93 -10.27 -12.71
N ALA A 163 -16.84 -10.83 -12.25
CA ALA A 163 -16.43 -12.17 -12.63
C ALA A 163 -16.72 -13.12 -11.47
N ASP A 164 -17.50 -14.16 -11.77
CA ASP A 164 -17.78 -15.29 -10.91
C ASP A 164 -17.12 -16.54 -11.51
N SER A 165 -16.67 -17.43 -10.65
CA SER A 165 -16.26 -18.85 -10.91
C SER A 165 -15.52 -19.14 -12.23
N GLY A 166 -14.54 -18.30 -12.62
CA GLY A 166 -13.58 -18.59 -13.72
C GLY A 166 -14.10 -18.36 -15.12
N GLU A 167 -15.35 -18.10 -15.29
CA GLU A 167 -15.90 -17.53 -16.51
C GLU A 167 -16.21 -16.05 -16.28
N ILE A 168 -15.82 -15.19 -17.23
CA ILE A 168 -16.37 -13.84 -17.30
C ILE A 168 -17.85 -14.03 -17.60
N THR A 169 -18.65 -14.18 -16.55
CA THR A 169 -20.09 -14.17 -16.72
C THR A 169 -20.47 -12.77 -17.16
N GLU A 170 -21.50 -12.61 -17.99
CA GLU A 170 -22.03 -11.29 -18.37
C GLU A 170 -22.80 -10.65 -17.20
N ASP A 171 -22.56 -11.11 -15.96
CA ASP A 171 -23.26 -10.61 -14.79
C ASP A 171 -22.80 -9.18 -14.47
N SER A 172 -23.75 -8.29 -14.53
CA SER A 172 -23.57 -6.87 -14.29
C SER A 172 -24.33 -6.46 -13.05
N LEU A 173 -23.67 -5.74 -12.16
CA LEU A 173 -24.31 -5.05 -11.03
C LEU A 173 -24.49 -3.58 -11.41
N TYR A 174 -25.72 -3.14 -11.48
CA TYR A 174 -26.05 -1.74 -11.76
C TYR A 174 -26.32 -0.98 -10.47
N ALA A 175 -26.00 0.31 -10.44
CA ALA A 175 -26.27 1.17 -9.29
C ALA A 175 -26.48 2.62 -9.70
N ASP A 176 -27.24 3.37 -8.87
CA ASP A 176 -27.37 4.81 -9.00
C ASP A 176 -26.03 5.51 -8.73
N TYR A 177 -25.23 4.95 -7.80
CA TYR A 177 -23.92 5.47 -7.45
C TYR A 177 -22.93 4.34 -7.09
N THR A 178 -21.67 4.47 -7.53
CA THR A 178 -20.62 3.46 -7.29
C THR A 178 -19.45 4.08 -6.52
N CYS A 179 -18.99 3.42 -5.46
CA CYS A 179 -17.83 3.84 -4.67
C CYS A 179 -16.67 2.86 -4.82
N PHE A 180 -15.53 3.34 -5.31
CA PHE A 180 -14.33 2.55 -5.52
C PHE A 180 -13.37 2.67 -4.33
N GLY A 181 -13.29 1.63 -3.50
CA GLY A 181 -12.35 1.50 -2.37
C GLY A 181 -11.31 0.39 -2.59
N ASP A 182 -11.04 0.06 -3.84
CA ASP A 182 -10.03 -0.91 -4.25
C ASP A 182 -8.61 -0.31 -4.23
N LYS A 183 -7.58 -1.15 -4.26
CA LYS A 183 -6.18 -0.70 -4.32
C LYS A 183 -5.70 -0.37 -5.75
N GLY A 184 -6.56 0.18 -6.60
CA GLY A 184 -6.24 0.53 -7.98
C GLY A 184 -6.24 -0.66 -8.94
N PHE A 185 -6.97 -1.74 -8.63
CA PHE A 185 -7.18 -2.84 -9.57
C PHE A 185 -8.12 -2.43 -10.69
N ILE A 186 -9.26 -1.84 -10.34
CA ILE A 186 -10.25 -1.38 -11.30
C ILE A 186 -10.35 0.16 -11.35
N SER A 187 -10.19 0.86 -10.23
CA SER A 187 -10.21 2.32 -10.18
C SER A 187 -9.12 2.99 -11.03
N LYS A 188 -8.02 2.28 -11.37
CA LYS A 188 -7.03 2.79 -12.34
C LYS A 188 -7.65 3.10 -13.71
N ASP A 189 -8.64 2.32 -14.14
CA ASP A 189 -9.33 2.53 -15.44
C ASP A 189 -10.22 3.77 -15.39
N LEU A 190 -10.90 4.00 -14.25
CA LEU A 190 -11.66 5.23 -14.02
C LEU A 190 -10.71 6.46 -14.06
N ILE A 191 -9.59 6.37 -13.35
CA ILE A 191 -8.58 7.42 -13.30
C ILE A 191 -8.01 7.72 -14.69
N ALA A 192 -7.73 6.68 -15.47
CA ALA A 192 -7.21 6.82 -16.84
C ALA A 192 -8.26 7.43 -17.79
N LYS A 193 -9.50 6.90 -17.79
CA LYS A 193 -10.59 7.37 -18.67
C LYS A 193 -10.86 8.85 -18.48
N PHE A 194 -10.92 9.33 -17.24
CA PHE A 194 -11.23 10.73 -16.92
C PHE A 194 -10.00 11.61 -16.72
N HIS A 195 -8.78 11.11 -16.99
CA HIS A 195 -7.52 11.84 -16.83
C HIS A 195 -7.40 12.51 -15.46
N LEU A 196 -7.76 11.78 -14.38
CA LEU A 196 -7.88 12.36 -13.05
C LEU A 196 -6.54 12.67 -12.38
N ARG A 197 -5.42 12.08 -12.81
CA ARG A 197 -4.10 12.32 -12.22
C ARG A 197 -3.21 13.16 -13.13
N PRO A 198 -3.14 14.48 -12.92
CA PRO A 198 -2.21 15.34 -13.67
C PRO A 198 -0.74 15.05 -13.31
N ASN A 199 -0.50 14.55 -12.10
CA ASN A 199 0.80 14.12 -11.62
C ASN A 199 0.73 12.62 -11.28
N PRO A 200 1.67 11.75 -11.73
CA PRO A 200 1.57 10.33 -11.54
C PRO A 200 1.59 9.93 -10.05
N GLN A 201 1.01 8.79 -9.73
CA GLN A 201 1.18 8.19 -8.42
C GLN A 201 2.59 7.60 -8.30
N LEU A 202 3.29 7.92 -7.22
CA LEU A 202 4.50 7.21 -6.83
C LEU A 202 4.10 6.00 -6.00
N TRP A 203 4.67 4.88 -6.34
CA TRP A 203 4.37 3.61 -5.70
C TRP A 203 5.58 3.08 -4.94
N SER A 204 5.33 2.46 -3.82
CA SER A 204 6.29 1.61 -3.13
C SER A 204 5.76 0.18 -3.07
N VAL A 205 6.64 -0.79 -2.88
CA VAL A 205 6.26 -2.15 -2.51
C VAL A 205 6.56 -2.37 -1.03
N GLY A 206 5.57 -2.83 -0.29
CA GLY A 206 5.74 -3.31 1.07
C GLY A 206 5.83 -4.83 1.07
N VAL A 207 6.89 -5.37 1.67
CA VAL A 207 7.05 -6.80 1.97
C VAL A 207 7.02 -6.98 3.47
N LYS A 208 6.26 -7.98 3.95
CA LYS A 208 6.00 -8.18 5.37
C LYS A 208 6.02 -9.66 5.73
N GLU A 209 6.58 -9.95 6.88
CA GLU A 209 6.53 -11.24 7.55
C GLU A 209 5.89 -11.11 8.92
N LEU A 210 5.14 -12.14 9.32
CA LEU A 210 4.61 -12.30 10.67
C LEU A 210 5.31 -13.48 11.33
N TRP A 211 5.90 -13.22 12.48
CA TRP A 211 6.69 -14.17 13.24
C TRP A 211 6.05 -14.50 14.59
N GLN A 212 6.10 -15.76 15.01
CA GLN A 212 5.94 -16.16 16.40
C GLN A 212 7.32 -16.13 17.05
N VAL A 213 7.47 -15.43 18.15
CA VAL A 213 8.75 -15.30 18.86
C VAL A 213 8.63 -15.69 20.33
N PRO A 214 9.73 -16.08 21.00
CA PRO A 214 9.68 -16.48 22.42
C PRO A 214 9.39 -15.32 23.37
N GLN A 215 9.81 -14.09 23.00
CA GLN A 215 9.73 -12.91 23.88
C GLN A 215 8.52 -12.05 23.53
N ASP A 216 7.93 -11.42 24.56
CA ASP A 216 6.85 -10.46 24.39
C ASP A 216 7.39 -9.07 24.05
N HIS A 217 6.95 -8.55 22.90
CA HIS A 217 7.26 -7.21 22.42
C HIS A 217 6.00 -6.36 22.22
N GLN A 218 4.85 -6.79 22.76
CA GLN A 218 3.58 -6.11 22.57
C GLN A 218 3.65 -4.63 22.95
N GLY A 219 3.22 -3.77 22.03
CA GLY A 219 3.21 -2.31 22.20
C GLY A 219 4.51 -1.60 21.87
N GLN A 220 5.56 -2.33 21.51
CA GLN A 220 6.81 -1.77 21.00
C GLN A 220 6.76 -1.61 19.48
N VAL A 221 7.18 -0.46 18.99
CA VAL A 221 7.11 -0.09 17.57
C VAL A 221 8.42 0.55 17.14
N TRP A 222 9.04 0.01 16.11
CA TRP A 222 10.24 0.57 15.50
C TRP A 222 9.97 0.87 14.03
N HIS A 223 10.33 2.08 13.62
CA HIS A 223 10.53 2.46 12.23
C HIS A 223 12.02 2.65 11.99
N THR A 224 12.54 2.16 10.88
CA THR A 224 13.97 2.19 10.60
C THR A 224 14.27 2.83 9.26
N LEU A 225 15.43 3.49 9.17
CA LEU A 225 16.03 4.04 7.95
C LEU A 225 17.42 3.45 7.77
N GLY A 226 17.91 3.40 6.54
CA GLY A 226 19.26 2.95 6.21
C GLY A 226 19.31 1.51 5.74
N TYR A 227 20.13 0.68 6.39
CA TYR A 227 20.31 -0.71 5.99
C TYR A 227 18.97 -1.47 5.91
N PRO A 228 18.75 -2.30 4.85
CA PRO A 228 19.70 -2.73 3.81
C PRO A 228 19.68 -1.90 2.54
N VAL A 229 18.80 -0.91 2.39
CA VAL A 229 18.60 -0.18 1.13
C VAL A 229 19.36 1.13 1.17
N LEU A 230 20.55 1.15 0.56
CA LEU A 230 21.48 2.28 0.55
C LEU A 230 21.86 2.71 -0.88
N ASP A 231 21.06 2.32 -1.88
CA ASP A 231 21.28 2.58 -3.30
C ASP A 231 20.67 3.90 -3.80
N GLY A 232 20.07 4.68 -2.89
CA GLY A 232 19.37 5.92 -3.22
C GLY A 232 17.84 5.75 -3.32
N SER A 233 17.33 4.52 -3.25
CA SER A 233 15.89 4.27 -3.24
C SER A 233 15.24 4.79 -1.96
N PHE A 234 14.04 5.35 -2.08
CA PHE A 234 13.24 5.71 -0.91
C PHE A 234 12.78 4.44 -0.20
N SER A 235 13.19 4.25 1.06
CA SER A 235 12.92 3.01 1.77
C SER A 235 12.92 3.18 3.27
N GLY A 236 12.27 2.25 3.96
CA GLY A 236 12.28 2.16 5.41
C GLY A 236 11.77 0.81 5.90
N GLY A 237 12.28 0.37 7.03
CA GLY A 237 11.83 -0.85 7.69
C GLY A 237 10.90 -0.57 8.87
N PHE A 238 10.20 -1.60 9.30
CA PHE A 238 9.41 -1.55 10.52
C PHE A 238 9.43 -2.89 11.26
N VAL A 239 9.32 -2.80 12.59
CA VAL A 239 9.10 -3.96 13.47
C VAL A 239 8.02 -3.59 14.47
N TYR A 240 6.94 -4.37 14.55
CA TYR A 240 5.81 -4.10 15.44
C TYR A 240 5.53 -5.31 16.32
N GLY A 241 5.53 -5.08 17.62
CA GLY A 241 5.15 -6.07 18.63
C GLY A 241 3.64 -6.18 18.76
N LEU A 242 3.10 -7.35 18.38
CA LEU A 242 1.69 -7.69 18.47
C LEU A 242 1.42 -8.54 19.71
N SER A 243 0.14 -8.79 19.98
CA SER A 243 -0.28 -9.73 21.04
C SER A 243 0.22 -11.15 20.79
N GLN A 244 0.19 -11.98 21.83
CA GLN A 244 0.56 -13.41 21.75
C GLN A 244 2.00 -13.66 21.27
N ASN A 245 2.94 -12.81 21.66
CA ASN A 245 4.37 -12.91 21.29
C ASN A 245 4.58 -12.96 19.77
N ARG A 246 3.85 -12.16 19.00
CA ARG A 246 4.04 -12.06 17.57
C ARG A 246 4.75 -10.76 17.21
N LEU A 247 5.61 -10.84 16.19
CA LEU A 247 6.28 -9.69 15.57
C LEU A 247 5.90 -9.59 14.10
N ALA A 248 5.47 -8.40 13.68
CA ALA A 248 5.42 -8.06 12.28
C ALA A 248 6.73 -7.37 11.88
N VAL A 249 7.43 -7.92 10.89
CA VAL A 249 8.69 -7.39 10.36
C VAL A 249 8.49 -7.09 8.89
N GLY A 250 8.83 -5.89 8.44
CA GLY A 250 8.65 -5.54 7.05
C GLY A 250 9.57 -4.44 6.55
N LEU A 251 9.58 -4.31 5.24
CA LEU A 251 10.40 -3.34 4.51
C LEU A 251 9.53 -2.70 3.42
N ILE A 252 9.59 -1.39 3.31
CA ILE A 252 8.93 -0.59 2.26
C ILE A 252 10.02 -0.06 1.34
N ILE A 253 9.86 -0.25 0.02
CA ILE A 253 10.82 0.20 -0.99
C ILE A 253 10.08 0.93 -2.09
N GLY A 254 10.50 2.17 -2.38
CA GLY A 254 9.96 2.97 -3.48
C GLY A 254 10.29 2.35 -4.84
N LEU A 255 9.26 2.19 -5.65
CA LEU A 255 9.37 1.68 -7.03
C LEU A 255 9.74 2.77 -8.03
N ASP A 256 9.84 4.03 -7.59
CA ASP A 256 10.39 5.16 -8.34
C ASP A 256 11.92 5.23 -8.25
N SER A 257 12.58 4.11 -8.07
CA SER A 257 14.02 3.94 -8.04
C SER A 257 14.61 3.84 -9.45
N GLU A 258 15.85 4.31 -9.60
CA GLU A 258 16.63 4.08 -10.82
C GLU A 258 17.16 2.65 -10.92
N ASN A 259 17.24 1.93 -9.79
CA ASN A 259 17.75 0.56 -9.72
C ASN A 259 16.75 -0.45 -10.33
N PRO A 260 17.09 -1.13 -11.45
CA PRO A 260 16.22 -2.11 -12.08
C PRO A 260 16.13 -3.45 -11.35
N GLY A 261 16.89 -3.64 -10.28
CA GLY A 261 17.02 -4.91 -9.55
C GLY A 261 16.85 -4.74 -8.06
N LEU A 262 15.76 -4.12 -7.62
CA LEU A 262 15.48 -3.88 -6.20
C LEU A 262 15.37 -5.16 -5.39
N ASN A 263 14.77 -6.20 -5.95
CA ASN A 263 14.53 -7.50 -5.32
C ASN A 263 14.01 -7.38 -3.87
N PRO A 264 12.76 -6.94 -3.68
CA PRO A 264 12.25 -6.60 -2.34
C PRO A 264 12.31 -7.77 -1.35
N GLN A 265 12.15 -9.02 -1.82
CA GLN A 265 12.24 -10.21 -0.98
C GLN A 265 13.66 -10.42 -0.44
N GLU A 266 14.70 -10.31 -1.28
CA GLU A 266 16.08 -10.42 -0.83
C GLU A 266 16.47 -9.26 0.10
N ARG A 267 15.97 -8.04 -0.17
CA ARG A 267 16.17 -6.90 0.75
C ARG A 267 15.55 -7.16 2.12
N LEU A 268 14.38 -7.80 2.19
CA LEU A 268 13.79 -8.20 3.47
C LEU A 268 14.66 -9.27 4.18
N GLN A 269 15.25 -10.23 3.43
CA GLN A 269 16.17 -11.19 4.02
C GLN A 269 17.45 -10.50 4.57
N GLU A 270 17.99 -9.56 3.81
CA GLU A 270 19.10 -8.73 4.28
C GLU A 270 18.71 -7.91 5.52
N PHE A 271 17.53 -7.28 5.54
CA PHE A 271 17.01 -6.58 6.72
C PHE A 271 17.00 -7.47 7.96
N LYS A 272 16.53 -8.71 7.81
CA LYS A 272 16.53 -9.70 8.89
C LYS A 272 17.94 -10.15 9.29
N SER A 273 18.95 -9.97 8.42
CA SER A 273 20.35 -10.30 8.75
C SER A 273 20.99 -9.33 9.73
N HIS A 274 20.39 -8.15 9.93
CA HIS A 274 20.90 -7.19 10.91
C HIS A 274 20.91 -7.79 12.32
N PRO A 275 22.02 -7.71 13.09
CA PRO A 275 22.16 -8.39 14.38
C PRO A 275 21.04 -8.09 15.38
N TRP A 276 20.56 -6.84 15.40
CA TRP A 276 19.43 -6.47 16.25
C TRP A 276 18.15 -7.21 15.83
N ILE A 277 17.81 -7.24 14.54
CA ILE A 277 16.61 -7.96 14.05
C ILE A 277 16.73 -9.46 14.34
N GLN A 278 17.92 -10.04 14.09
CA GLN A 278 18.17 -11.44 14.43
C GLN A 278 17.93 -11.75 15.91
N SER A 279 18.32 -10.83 16.81
CA SER A 279 18.09 -11.02 18.24
C SER A 279 16.61 -11.05 18.61
N LEU A 280 15.77 -10.27 17.90
CA LEU A 280 14.31 -10.28 18.09
C LEU A 280 13.65 -11.55 17.55
N LEU A 281 14.19 -12.11 16.46
CA LEU A 281 13.66 -13.31 15.79
C LEU A 281 14.24 -14.63 16.32
N ALA A 282 15.23 -14.56 17.22
CA ALA A 282 15.93 -15.74 17.74
C ALA A 282 14.96 -16.74 18.38
N GLY A 283 15.00 -17.99 17.91
CA GLY A 283 14.11 -19.07 18.39
C GLY A 283 12.65 -18.93 17.90
N GLY A 284 12.37 -17.95 17.03
CA GLY A 284 11.05 -17.76 16.43
C GLY A 284 10.80 -18.61 15.19
N SER A 285 9.56 -18.60 14.74
CA SER A 285 9.10 -19.24 13.50
C SER A 285 8.28 -18.30 12.65
N LEU A 286 8.47 -18.37 11.33
CA LEU A 286 7.67 -17.62 10.37
C LEU A 286 6.26 -18.20 10.30
N LEU A 287 5.26 -17.34 10.42
CA LEU A 287 3.85 -17.71 10.32
C LEU A 287 3.26 -17.39 8.95
N LYS A 288 3.51 -16.17 8.46
CA LYS A 288 2.96 -15.66 7.20
C LYS A 288 3.91 -14.71 6.50
N TYR A 289 3.76 -14.60 5.18
CA TYR A 289 4.42 -13.65 4.31
C TYR A 289 3.41 -12.97 3.39
N GLY A 290 3.65 -11.71 3.05
CA GLY A 290 2.86 -11.00 2.06
C GLY A 290 3.58 -9.79 1.49
N ALA A 291 3.12 -9.38 0.32
CA ALA A 291 3.58 -8.15 -0.31
C ALA A 291 2.43 -7.44 -1.03
N ALA A 292 2.49 -6.12 -1.05
CA ALA A 292 1.54 -5.29 -1.79
C ALA A 292 2.16 -3.94 -2.13
N VAL A 293 1.74 -3.34 -3.26
CA VAL A 293 2.10 -1.95 -3.57
C VAL A 293 1.30 -0.98 -2.70
N ILE A 294 1.92 0.18 -2.46
CA ILE A 294 1.41 1.23 -1.58
C ILE A 294 1.48 2.56 -2.35
N PRO A 295 0.40 3.38 -2.37
CA PRO A 295 0.42 4.69 -3.03
C PRO A 295 1.10 5.73 -2.14
N GLU A 296 2.34 6.11 -2.46
CA GLU A 296 3.17 7.00 -1.64
C GLU A 296 3.48 8.37 -2.28
N GLY A 297 2.76 8.77 -3.32
CA GLY A 297 2.96 10.07 -3.95
C GLY A 297 2.44 11.26 -3.12
N GLY A 298 1.61 11.01 -2.11
CA GLY A 298 1.09 12.03 -1.21
C GLY A 298 0.24 13.10 -1.90
N TYR A 299 0.28 14.33 -1.35
CA TYR A 299 -0.58 15.45 -1.77
C TYR A 299 -0.54 15.72 -3.29
N TYR A 300 0.64 15.74 -3.89
CA TYR A 300 0.79 16.09 -5.31
C TYR A 300 0.39 14.96 -6.28
N SER A 301 0.15 13.75 -5.79
CA SER A 301 -0.38 12.63 -6.57
C SER A 301 -1.89 12.42 -6.39
N LEU A 302 -2.57 13.28 -5.64
CA LEU A 302 -4.02 13.21 -5.53
C LEU A 302 -4.68 13.44 -6.90
N PRO A 303 -5.82 12.78 -7.20
CA PRO A 303 -6.61 13.10 -8.37
C PRO A 303 -7.07 14.56 -8.37
N SER A 304 -7.21 15.15 -9.55
CA SER A 304 -7.76 16.51 -9.70
C SER A 304 -9.23 16.62 -9.28
N ARG A 305 -9.95 15.50 -9.36
CA ARG A 305 -11.32 15.32 -8.85
C ARG A 305 -11.43 13.97 -8.16
N PHE A 306 -12.15 13.91 -7.05
CA PHE A 306 -12.33 12.71 -6.24
C PHE A 306 -13.58 11.92 -6.62
N ASN A 307 -14.44 12.51 -7.43
CA ASN A 307 -15.64 11.92 -7.98
C ASN A 307 -15.76 12.21 -9.47
N VAL A 308 -16.53 11.39 -10.14
CA VAL A 308 -16.98 11.54 -11.53
C VAL A 308 -18.49 11.31 -11.57
N PRO A 309 -19.19 11.60 -12.67
CA PRO A 309 -20.62 11.27 -12.77
C PRO A 309 -20.90 9.80 -12.43
N GLY A 310 -21.74 9.56 -11.42
CA GLY A 310 -22.12 8.24 -10.95
C GLY A 310 -21.12 7.50 -10.07
N ALA A 311 -19.93 8.10 -9.76
CA ALA A 311 -18.96 7.40 -8.92
C ALA A 311 -18.02 8.32 -8.13
N LEU A 312 -17.39 7.75 -7.07
CA LEU A 312 -16.31 8.37 -6.34
C LEU A 312 -15.19 7.38 -5.98
N LEU A 313 -14.02 7.93 -5.66
CA LEU A 313 -12.84 7.20 -5.19
C LEU A 313 -12.72 7.32 -3.67
N LEU A 314 -12.28 6.24 -3.01
CA LEU A 314 -12.07 6.16 -1.55
C LEU A 314 -10.67 5.62 -1.23
N GLY A 315 -10.14 6.02 -0.08
CA GLY A 315 -8.95 5.42 0.51
C GLY A 315 -7.74 5.34 -0.43
N ASP A 316 -7.22 4.14 -0.64
CA ASP A 316 -6.03 3.91 -1.49
C ASP A 316 -6.28 4.20 -2.98
N ALA A 317 -7.53 4.12 -3.46
CA ALA A 317 -7.88 4.54 -4.82
C ALA A 317 -7.66 6.05 -5.02
N LEU A 318 -7.92 6.87 -3.99
CA LEU A 318 -7.52 8.28 -3.95
C LEU A 318 -6.01 8.47 -3.78
N GLY A 319 -5.36 7.60 -3.00
CA GLY A 319 -3.97 7.76 -2.61
C GLY A 319 -3.78 8.71 -1.42
N VAL A 320 -4.65 8.60 -0.42
CA VAL A 320 -4.64 9.47 0.78
C VAL A 320 -3.65 9.05 1.87
N LEU A 321 -2.76 8.11 1.59
CA LEU A 321 -1.68 7.77 2.50
C LEU A 321 -0.75 8.98 2.68
N ASP A 322 -0.51 9.36 3.93
CA ASP A 322 0.42 10.41 4.30
C ASP A 322 1.78 9.80 4.66
N VAL A 323 2.72 9.95 3.73
CA VAL A 323 4.09 9.41 3.87
C VAL A 323 4.85 10.11 5.01
N GLY A 324 4.58 11.39 5.24
CA GLY A 324 5.21 12.16 6.32
C GLY A 324 4.81 11.70 7.71
N SER A 325 3.72 10.95 7.82
CA SER A 325 3.27 10.34 9.08
C SER A 325 3.13 8.83 8.99
N LEU A 326 3.47 8.18 7.90
CA LEU A 326 3.30 6.73 7.66
C LEU A 326 1.90 6.24 8.08
N SER A 327 0.87 6.99 7.74
CA SER A 327 -0.51 6.71 8.13
C SER A 327 -1.44 6.76 6.92
N GLY A 328 -2.24 5.70 6.74
CA GLY A 328 -3.19 5.56 5.64
C GLY A 328 -4.56 5.04 6.09
N VAL A 329 -4.59 4.18 7.12
CA VAL A 329 -5.81 3.46 7.51
C VAL A 329 -6.90 4.40 8.03
N ASP A 330 -6.60 5.27 9.01
CA ASP A 330 -7.56 6.24 9.53
C ASP A 330 -8.00 7.27 8.48
N ARG A 331 -7.11 7.60 7.54
CA ARG A 331 -7.42 8.49 6.41
C ARG A 331 -8.36 7.83 5.41
N ALA A 332 -8.11 6.58 5.10
CA ALA A 332 -9.01 5.79 4.25
C ALA A 332 -10.41 5.69 4.89
N MET A 333 -10.48 5.42 6.20
CA MET A 333 -11.73 5.40 6.96
C MET A 333 -12.46 6.74 6.91
N GLU A 334 -11.77 7.87 7.07
CA GLU A 334 -12.39 9.20 7.04
C GLU A 334 -12.97 9.54 5.67
N THR A 335 -12.31 9.13 4.57
CA THR A 335 -12.90 9.31 3.23
C THR A 335 -14.24 8.60 3.10
N GLY A 336 -14.38 7.40 3.65
CA GLY A 336 -15.64 6.66 3.69
C GLY A 336 -16.68 7.32 4.60
N TYR A 337 -16.26 7.82 5.77
CA TYR A 337 -17.15 8.53 6.69
C TYR A 337 -17.78 9.77 6.05
N ILE A 338 -16.97 10.61 5.42
CA ILE A 338 -17.44 11.82 4.72
C ILE A 338 -18.33 11.45 3.51
N ALA A 339 -17.98 10.40 2.77
CA ALA A 339 -18.79 9.94 1.65
C ALA A 339 -20.19 9.49 2.10
N ALA A 340 -20.29 8.83 3.27
CA ALA A 340 -21.58 8.38 3.80
C ALA A 340 -22.54 9.54 4.08
N GLU A 341 -22.05 10.65 4.67
CA GLU A 341 -22.86 11.85 4.93
C GLU A 341 -23.43 12.44 3.65
N LEU A 342 -22.58 12.59 2.63
CA LEU A 342 -23.00 13.18 1.35
C LEU A 342 -23.93 12.25 0.54
N LEU A 343 -23.68 10.94 0.55
CA LEU A 343 -24.55 9.96 -0.09
C LEU A 343 -25.92 9.90 0.59
N HIS A 344 -25.96 9.99 1.93
CA HIS A 344 -27.23 10.07 2.65
C HIS A 344 -28.06 11.31 2.22
N GLU A 345 -27.44 12.48 2.15
CA GLU A 345 -28.09 13.70 1.65
C GLU A 345 -28.57 13.51 0.19
N ALA A 346 -27.74 12.92 -0.67
CA ALA A 346 -28.05 12.69 -2.07
C ALA A 346 -29.23 11.71 -2.27
N PHE A 347 -29.29 10.62 -1.51
CA PHE A 347 -30.39 9.67 -1.57
C PHE A 347 -31.71 10.24 -0.99
N LEU A 348 -31.63 11.06 0.06
CA LEU A 348 -32.82 11.75 0.58
C LEU A 348 -33.40 12.75 -0.41
N SER A 349 -32.54 13.52 -1.07
CA SER A 349 -32.98 14.55 -2.02
C SER A 349 -33.19 14.01 -3.44
N GLN A 350 -32.74 12.79 -3.73
CA GLN A 350 -32.65 12.22 -5.08
C GLN A 350 -31.83 13.10 -6.05
N ASP A 351 -30.85 13.82 -5.53
CA ASP A 351 -29.96 14.70 -6.26
C ASP A 351 -28.50 14.46 -5.89
N PHE A 352 -27.70 14.01 -6.85
CA PHE A 352 -26.28 13.71 -6.69
C PHE A 352 -25.35 14.91 -7.00
N GLN A 353 -25.86 16.09 -7.34
CA GLN A 353 -25.02 17.28 -7.53
C GLN A 353 -24.24 17.62 -6.26
N GLY A 354 -24.82 17.37 -5.09
CA GLY A 354 -24.16 17.54 -3.80
C GLY A 354 -22.85 16.77 -3.63
N MET A 355 -22.62 15.71 -4.41
CA MET A 355 -21.38 14.92 -4.39
C MET A 355 -20.14 15.70 -4.87
N GLU A 356 -20.31 16.81 -5.58
CA GLU A 356 -19.19 17.69 -5.94
C GLU A 356 -18.47 18.27 -4.71
N ARG A 357 -19.15 18.35 -3.56
CA ARG A 357 -18.57 18.79 -2.27
C ARG A 357 -17.64 17.75 -1.65
N TYR A 358 -17.60 16.51 -2.14
CA TYR A 358 -16.82 15.43 -1.54
C TYR A 358 -15.34 15.78 -1.43
N GLN A 359 -14.74 16.27 -2.51
CA GLN A 359 -13.34 16.68 -2.51
C GLN A 359 -13.04 17.79 -1.49
N SER A 360 -13.83 18.85 -1.46
CA SER A 360 -13.63 19.96 -0.51
C SER A 360 -13.76 19.46 0.94
N ARG A 361 -14.78 18.64 1.24
CA ARG A 361 -14.97 18.05 2.58
C ARG A 361 -13.79 17.18 3.02
N VAL A 362 -13.24 16.34 2.13
CA VAL A 362 -12.05 15.53 2.42
C VAL A 362 -10.83 16.44 2.64
N MET A 363 -10.64 17.47 1.80
CA MET A 363 -9.49 18.37 1.92
C MET A 363 -9.56 19.30 3.15
N GLU A 364 -10.75 19.63 3.63
CA GLU A 364 -10.99 20.39 4.87
C GLU A 364 -10.84 19.54 6.12
N SER A 365 -10.98 18.20 6.01
CA SER A 365 -10.79 17.27 7.11
C SER A 365 -9.32 17.14 7.52
N PHE A 366 -9.05 16.41 8.60
CA PHE A 366 -7.68 16.10 9.00
C PHE A 366 -6.89 15.36 7.90
N VAL A 367 -7.55 14.68 6.96
CA VAL A 367 -6.91 14.00 5.82
C VAL A 367 -6.20 15.02 4.92
N GLY A 368 -6.95 16.00 4.41
CA GLY A 368 -6.38 17.03 3.55
C GLY A 368 -5.38 17.91 4.28
N GLN A 369 -5.65 18.26 5.55
CA GLN A 369 -4.75 19.07 6.37
C GLN A 369 -3.39 18.37 6.59
N SER A 370 -3.39 17.07 6.90
CA SER A 370 -2.14 16.33 7.10
C SER A 370 -1.36 16.17 5.79
N LEU A 371 -2.04 15.81 4.70
CA LEU A 371 -1.42 15.70 3.38
C LEU A 371 -0.83 17.04 2.92
N PHE A 372 -1.55 18.15 3.16
CA PHE A 372 -1.03 19.47 2.83
C PHE A 372 0.17 19.85 3.70
N THR A 373 0.17 19.51 4.99
CA THR A 373 1.29 19.77 5.90
C THR A 373 2.54 19.00 5.48
N SER A 374 2.39 17.73 5.09
CA SER A 374 3.48 16.85 4.67
C SER A 374 3.79 16.91 3.17
N ARG A 375 3.12 17.78 2.39
CA ARG A 375 3.19 17.79 0.91
C ARG A 375 4.59 17.85 0.32
N TYR A 376 5.54 18.45 1.03
CA TYR A 376 6.93 18.57 0.61
C TYR A 376 7.82 17.40 1.07
N PHE A 377 7.30 16.48 1.90
CA PHE A 377 8.11 15.40 2.45
C PHE A 377 8.72 14.54 1.32
N ARG A 378 7.88 13.99 0.45
CA ARG A 378 8.33 13.17 -0.68
C ARG A 378 9.17 13.97 -1.68
N GLN A 379 8.76 15.20 -1.95
CA GLN A 379 9.46 16.14 -2.83
C GLN A 379 10.89 16.42 -2.36
N ALA A 380 11.13 16.53 -1.06
CA ALA A 380 12.47 16.78 -0.51
C ALA A 380 13.48 15.70 -0.90
N PHE A 381 13.06 14.44 -0.95
CA PHE A 381 13.91 13.33 -1.37
C PHE A 381 14.11 13.29 -2.89
N LEU A 382 13.13 13.68 -3.67
CA LEU A 382 13.23 13.77 -5.13
C LEU A 382 14.08 14.94 -5.61
N GLU A 383 14.01 16.10 -4.93
CA GLU A 383 14.84 17.27 -5.24
C GLU A 383 16.29 17.09 -4.78
N ASN A 384 16.52 16.26 -3.77
CA ASN A 384 17.84 16.09 -3.16
C ASN A 384 18.21 14.60 -3.06
N GLU A 385 18.49 14.01 -4.20
CA GLU A 385 18.88 12.59 -4.33
C GLU A 385 20.08 12.20 -3.46
N GLN A 386 20.94 13.18 -3.12
CA GLN A 386 22.09 12.93 -2.24
C GLN A 386 21.66 12.58 -0.80
N LEU A 387 20.43 12.90 -0.37
CA LEU A 387 19.97 12.50 0.96
C LEU A 387 20.02 10.99 1.15
N LEU A 388 19.53 10.25 0.17
CA LEU A 388 19.45 8.79 0.24
C LEU A 388 20.69 8.10 -0.35
N SER A 389 21.25 8.66 -1.44
CA SER A 389 22.37 8.01 -2.14
C SER A 389 23.74 8.28 -1.51
N ARG A 390 23.88 9.32 -0.69
CA ARG A 390 25.17 9.72 -0.12
C ARG A 390 25.16 9.97 1.38
N TYR A 391 24.20 10.78 1.87
CA TYR A 391 24.23 11.20 3.29
C TYR A 391 23.75 10.10 4.22
N LEU A 392 22.68 9.41 3.87
CA LEU A 392 22.19 8.29 4.67
C LEU A 392 23.25 7.18 4.81
N PRO A 393 23.93 6.71 3.73
CA PRO A 393 25.02 5.74 3.85
C PRO A 393 26.15 6.19 4.80
N GLN A 394 26.55 7.47 4.77
CA GLN A 394 27.58 7.98 5.65
C GLN A 394 27.16 8.00 7.14
N VAL A 395 25.87 8.30 7.38
CA VAL A 395 25.32 8.20 8.76
C VAL A 395 25.30 6.74 9.21
N CYS A 396 24.87 5.82 8.35
CA CYS A 396 24.86 4.38 8.64
C CYS A 396 26.26 3.84 8.96
N GLU A 397 27.28 4.23 8.20
CA GLU A 397 28.67 3.88 8.47
C GLU A 397 29.13 4.40 9.85
N SER A 398 28.73 5.61 10.23
CA SER A 398 29.06 6.19 11.53
C SER A 398 28.33 5.48 12.69
N VAL A 399 27.12 4.98 12.43
CA VAL A 399 26.38 4.14 13.38
C VAL A 399 27.13 2.83 13.63
N ASP A 400 27.66 2.19 12.57
CA ASP A 400 28.47 0.97 12.68
C ASP A 400 29.78 1.21 13.44
N GLN A 401 30.35 2.40 13.35
CA GLN A 401 31.54 2.81 14.09
C GLN A 401 31.27 3.21 15.57
N GLY A 402 30.01 3.18 16.02
CA GLY A 402 29.59 3.59 17.36
C GLY A 402 29.57 5.12 17.58
N HIS A 403 29.68 5.92 16.53
CA HIS A 403 29.75 7.38 16.61
C HIS A 403 28.70 8.08 15.71
N PRO A 404 27.40 7.87 15.93
CA PRO A 404 26.35 8.34 15.03
C PRO A 404 26.36 9.86 14.79
N TRP A 405 26.80 10.66 15.78
CA TRP A 405 26.89 12.12 15.66
C TRP A 405 28.06 12.59 14.77
N LEU A 406 29.13 11.82 14.64
CA LEU A 406 30.27 12.17 13.79
C LEU A 406 29.95 12.07 12.30
N GLY A 407 29.02 11.20 11.91
CA GLY A 407 28.51 11.13 10.54
C GLY A 407 27.85 12.43 10.09
N SER A 408 26.99 12.96 10.94
CA SER A 408 26.34 14.26 10.70
C SER A 408 27.34 15.41 10.64
N LEU A 409 28.39 15.39 11.47
CA LEU A 409 29.48 16.38 11.46
C LEU A 409 30.38 16.24 10.24
N LYS A 410 30.77 15.03 9.82
CA LYS A 410 31.57 14.79 8.60
C LYS A 410 30.85 15.26 7.36
N VAL A 411 29.55 15.00 7.27
CA VAL A 411 28.67 15.49 6.18
C VAL A 411 28.65 17.02 6.15
N GLY A 412 28.61 17.67 7.32
CA GLY A 412 28.61 19.16 7.45
C GLY A 412 29.95 19.81 7.11
N LEU A 413 31.07 19.16 7.42
CA LEU A 413 32.43 19.73 7.31
C LEU A 413 33.06 19.62 5.92
N GLN A 414 32.62 18.70 5.05
CA GLN A 414 33.24 18.45 3.73
C GLN A 414 32.96 19.53 2.66
N ASN A 415 32.03 20.46 2.86
CA ASN A 415 31.81 21.66 2.05
C ASN A 415 30.77 22.58 2.73
N PRO A 416 31.19 23.42 3.69
CA PRO A 416 30.25 24.00 4.66
C PRO A 416 29.21 24.95 4.07
N LEU A 417 29.50 25.67 2.98
CA LEU A 417 28.60 26.71 2.48
C LEU A 417 27.49 26.20 1.53
N LYS A 418 27.80 25.33 0.61
CA LYS A 418 26.81 24.84 -0.38
C LYS A 418 25.96 23.70 0.14
N ARG A 419 26.55 22.79 0.92
CA ARG A 419 25.89 21.59 1.47
C ARG A 419 25.05 21.89 2.70
N SER A 420 25.45 22.82 3.54
CA SER A 420 24.61 23.26 4.65
C SER A 420 23.29 23.86 4.13
N GLN A 421 23.33 24.61 3.03
CA GLN A 421 22.13 25.18 2.42
C GLN A 421 21.20 24.09 1.85
N GLU A 422 21.73 23.07 1.17
CA GLU A 422 20.95 21.96 0.60
C GLU A 422 20.36 21.08 1.70
N THR A 423 21.15 20.73 2.72
CA THR A 423 20.68 19.92 3.86
C THR A 423 19.65 20.70 4.70
N TRP A 424 19.90 22.01 4.94
CA TRP A 424 18.92 22.87 5.61
C TRP A 424 17.64 23.04 4.82
N ARG A 425 17.73 23.15 3.48
CA ARG A 425 16.57 23.21 2.61
C ARG A 425 15.78 21.92 2.68
N ALA A 426 16.42 20.75 2.57
CA ALA A 426 15.75 19.46 2.68
C ALA A 426 15.10 19.27 4.05
N LEU A 427 15.81 19.55 5.15
CA LEU A 427 15.25 19.49 6.49
C LEU A 427 14.09 20.47 6.68
N SER A 428 14.17 21.67 6.11
CA SER A 428 13.11 22.67 6.20
C SER A 428 11.89 22.31 5.34
N LEU A 429 12.07 21.60 4.21
CA LEU A 429 10.99 21.01 3.41
C LEU A 429 10.32 19.86 4.15
N ILE A 430 11.11 18.94 4.72
CA ILE A 430 10.62 17.81 5.52
C ILE A 430 9.82 18.30 6.75
N THR A 431 10.27 19.37 7.38
CA THR A 431 9.61 19.95 8.57
C THR A 431 8.53 20.99 8.24
N GLY A 432 8.26 21.24 6.96
CA GLY A 432 7.26 22.22 6.51
C GLY A 432 7.62 23.70 6.78
N ARG A 433 8.87 24.00 7.15
CA ARG A 433 9.33 25.36 7.48
C ARG A 433 9.62 26.24 6.26
N THR A 434 9.85 25.66 5.10
CA THR A 434 10.02 26.37 3.81
C THR A 434 9.04 25.83 2.77
N GLN A 435 8.56 26.73 1.90
CA GLN A 435 7.78 26.32 0.74
C GLN A 435 8.73 25.99 -0.41
N ALA A 436 8.48 24.90 -1.12
CA ALA A 436 9.08 24.68 -2.42
C ALA A 436 8.65 25.79 -3.37
N ARG A 437 9.50 26.17 -4.31
CA ARG A 437 9.17 27.24 -5.27
C ARG A 437 8.04 26.82 -6.20
N ASP A 438 8.02 25.55 -6.61
CA ASP A 438 6.97 24.93 -7.44
C ASP A 438 6.82 23.45 -7.06
N PRO A 439 5.62 22.85 -7.23
CA PRO A 439 5.49 21.40 -7.08
C PRO A 439 6.34 20.70 -8.15
N VAL A 440 7.18 19.77 -7.74
CA VAL A 440 7.96 18.94 -8.67
C VAL A 440 6.99 18.07 -9.48
N ALA A 441 7.14 18.09 -10.80
CA ALA A 441 6.47 17.11 -11.62
C ALA A 441 7.06 15.72 -11.31
N TYR A 442 6.23 14.78 -10.88
CA TYR A 442 6.66 13.42 -10.64
C TYR A 442 6.85 12.68 -11.96
N VAL A 443 7.86 11.83 -11.98
CA VAL A 443 8.11 10.91 -13.10
C VAL A 443 7.47 9.57 -12.74
N PRO A 444 6.71 8.93 -13.65
CA PRO A 444 6.16 7.60 -13.41
C PRO A 444 7.26 6.59 -13.01
N CYS A 445 6.96 5.66 -12.11
CA CYS A 445 7.95 4.72 -11.59
C CYS A 445 8.71 3.97 -12.70
N HIS A 446 8.01 3.49 -13.72
CA HIS A 446 8.60 2.74 -14.85
C HIS A 446 9.54 3.57 -15.72
N GLU A 447 9.39 4.89 -15.78
CA GLU A 447 10.25 5.79 -16.55
C GLU A 447 11.55 6.15 -15.82
N ARG A 448 11.60 5.97 -14.49
CA ARG A 448 12.81 6.26 -13.70
C ARG A 448 13.84 5.15 -13.77
N ILE A 449 13.45 3.94 -14.11
CA ILE A 449 14.33 2.77 -14.14
C ILE A 449 15.41 2.95 -15.20
N GLN A 450 16.67 2.93 -14.77
CA GLN A 450 17.84 3.03 -15.65
C GLN A 450 18.50 1.64 -15.81
N PRO A 451 18.45 1.06 -17.01
CA PRO A 451 19.02 -0.28 -17.24
C PRO A 451 20.52 -0.38 -16.87
N ASP A 452 21.28 0.69 -17.02
CA ASP A 452 22.72 0.78 -16.74
C ASP A 452 23.06 1.36 -15.35
N PHE A 453 22.06 1.54 -14.49
CA PHE A 453 22.22 2.07 -13.13
C PHE A 453 23.35 1.36 -12.38
N SER A 454 24.23 2.12 -11.75
CA SER A 454 25.26 1.63 -10.84
C SER A 454 25.06 2.26 -9.48
N PRO A 455 24.81 1.47 -8.42
CA PRO A 455 24.58 2.01 -7.10
C PRO A 455 25.80 2.82 -6.65
N PRO A 456 25.61 4.03 -6.10
CA PRO A 456 26.70 4.90 -5.65
C PRO A 456 27.49 4.34 -4.48
N TYR A 457 26.89 3.36 -3.78
CA TYR A 457 27.52 2.59 -2.71
C TYR A 457 27.49 1.11 -3.07
N ALA A 458 28.67 0.49 -3.18
CA ALA A 458 28.75 -0.96 -3.12
C ALA A 458 28.34 -1.36 -1.71
N LEU A 459 27.19 -2.02 -1.58
CA LEU A 459 26.85 -2.67 -0.32
C LEU A 459 27.98 -3.62 0.01
N SER A 460 28.76 -3.29 1.07
CA SER A 460 29.70 -4.23 1.65
C SER A 460 28.89 -5.50 1.91
N ASN A 461 29.32 -6.61 1.35
CA ASN A 461 28.72 -7.94 1.39
C ASN A 461 27.80 -8.11 2.60
N GLY A 462 26.49 -7.86 2.41
CA GLY A 462 25.48 -8.11 3.42
C GLY A 462 25.66 -9.56 3.88
N HIS A 463 25.56 -9.79 5.19
CA HIS A 463 25.68 -11.14 5.71
C HIS A 463 24.68 -12.02 5.00
N SER A 464 25.15 -12.99 4.25
CA SER A 464 24.25 -13.95 3.61
C SER A 464 23.58 -14.78 4.71
N LEU A 465 22.29 -14.63 4.87
CA LEU A 465 21.49 -15.51 5.72
C LEU A 465 21.24 -16.88 5.10
N ARG A 466 21.67 -17.12 3.87
CA ARG A 466 21.46 -18.41 3.19
C ARG A 466 21.94 -19.55 4.09
N GLY A 467 21.00 -20.43 4.48
CA GLY A 467 21.25 -21.52 5.41
C GLY A 467 20.95 -21.22 6.88
N SER A 468 20.55 -19.99 7.25
CA SER A 468 20.02 -19.71 8.60
C SER A 468 18.53 -20.08 8.69
N SER A 469 18.07 -20.31 9.93
CA SER A 469 16.65 -20.61 10.21
C SER A 469 15.70 -19.42 9.97
N THR A 470 16.23 -18.23 9.74
CA THR A 470 15.47 -17.00 9.48
C THR A 470 15.46 -16.61 8.01
N TYR A 471 16.21 -17.31 7.15
CA TYR A 471 16.21 -17.07 5.72
C TYR A 471 15.10 -17.85 5.02
N PHE A 472 14.34 -17.17 4.15
CA PHE A 472 13.32 -17.74 3.29
C PHE A 472 13.53 -17.28 1.85
N SER A 473 13.61 -18.22 0.93
CA SER A 473 13.68 -17.94 -0.52
C SER A 473 12.33 -17.43 -1.02
N ARG A 474 12.26 -16.97 -2.29
CA ARG A 474 10.99 -16.57 -2.91
C ARG A 474 9.97 -17.72 -2.98
N PRO A 475 10.34 -18.95 -3.35
CA PRO A 475 9.44 -20.11 -3.25
C PRO A 475 8.92 -20.37 -1.84
N ASP A 476 9.78 -20.25 -0.82
CA ASP A 476 9.33 -20.36 0.58
C ASP A 476 8.34 -19.24 0.94
N ALA A 477 8.60 -18.01 0.51
CA ALA A 477 7.70 -16.89 0.71
C ALA A 477 6.32 -17.12 0.07
N VAL A 478 6.27 -17.74 -1.13
CA VAL A 478 5.02 -18.15 -1.78
C VAL A 478 4.25 -19.15 -0.92
N PHE A 479 4.95 -20.15 -0.36
CA PHE A 479 4.33 -21.10 0.55
C PHE A 479 3.65 -20.42 1.73
N PHE A 480 4.30 -19.45 2.37
CA PHE A 480 3.74 -18.70 3.49
C PHE A 480 2.65 -17.67 3.10
N ALA A 481 2.60 -17.27 1.84
CA ALA A 481 1.53 -16.44 1.29
C ALA A 481 0.31 -17.26 0.85
N SER A 482 0.49 -18.60 0.71
CA SER A 482 -0.55 -19.58 0.42
C SER A 482 -1.49 -19.19 -0.72
N PRO A 483 -0.99 -18.83 -1.93
CA PRO A 483 -1.86 -18.49 -3.03
C PRO A 483 -2.67 -19.71 -3.48
N ARG A 484 -3.93 -19.46 -3.84
CA ARG A 484 -4.84 -20.49 -4.37
C ARG A 484 -5.46 -19.98 -5.65
N TYR A 485 -5.29 -20.69 -6.73
CA TYR A 485 -5.81 -20.36 -8.04
C TYR A 485 -6.53 -21.55 -8.67
N SER A 486 -7.47 -21.24 -9.57
CA SER A 486 -8.04 -22.24 -10.49
C SER A 486 -6.96 -22.80 -11.42
N GLU A 487 -7.27 -23.86 -12.16
CA GLU A 487 -6.31 -24.62 -12.97
C GLU A 487 -5.56 -23.78 -14.03
N HIS A 488 -6.10 -22.63 -14.46
CA HIS A 488 -5.47 -21.76 -15.47
C HIS A 488 -5.66 -20.27 -15.14
N PRO A 489 -4.92 -19.74 -14.14
CA PRO A 489 -5.03 -18.33 -13.79
C PRO A 489 -4.56 -17.43 -14.95
N GLN A 490 -5.33 -16.39 -15.27
CA GLN A 490 -5.05 -15.43 -16.35
C GLN A 490 -5.08 -13.97 -15.89
N HIS A 491 -4.80 -13.72 -14.63
CA HIS A 491 -4.90 -12.39 -14.03
C HIS A 491 -3.74 -11.45 -14.36
N ILE A 492 -2.66 -11.92 -14.99
CA ILE A 492 -1.60 -11.06 -15.54
C ILE A 492 -1.64 -11.16 -17.07
N ILE A 493 -1.82 -10.02 -17.71
CA ILE A 493 -1.83 -9.90 -19.17
C ILE A 493 -0.49 -9.33 -19.64
N GLU A 494 0.14 -10.02 -20.60
CA GLU A 494 1.25 -9.52 -21.41
C GLU A 494 0.70 -9.08 -22.78
N TRP A 495 0.82 -7.79 -23.11
CA TRP A 495 0.25 -7.25 -24.33
C TRP A 495 1.02 -7.65 -25.59
N SER A 496 2.36 -7.78 -25.49
CA SER A 496 3.23 -8.04 -26.62
C SER A 496 4.46 -8.83 -26.22
N ALA A 497 4.55 -10.06 -26.73
CA ALA A 497 5.73 -10.91 -26.56
C ALA A 497 6.98 -10.34 -27.23
N ASP A 498 6.82 -9.58 -28.34
CA ASP A 498 7.93 -8.91 -29.02
C ASP A 498 8.55 -7.82 -28.15
N THR A 499 7.72 -7.04 -27.48
CA THR A 499 8.17 -6.02 -26.52
C THR A 499 8.95 -6.66 -25.37
N CYS A 500 8.48 -7.78 -24.82
CA CYS A 500 9.22 -8.54 -23.82
C CYS A 500 10.57 -9.05 -24.34
N ARG A 501 10.64 -9.59 -25.57
CA ARG A 501 11.92 -10.01 -26.19
C ARG A 501 12.92 -8.86 -26.31
N GLN A 502 12.49 -7.68 -26.73
CA GLN A 502 13.34 -6.49 -26.82
C GLN A 502 13.84 -6.04 -25.44
N CYS A 503 12.96 -6.05 -24.44
CA CYS A 503 13.30 -5.75 -23.05
C CYS A 503 14.37 -6.74 -22.55
N ILE A 504 14.16 -8.05 -22.70
CA ILE A 504 15.11 -9.09 -22.31
C ILE A 504 16.47 -8.85 -22.96
N ALA A 505 16.51 -8.61 -24.27
CA ALA A 505 17.76 -8.36 -24.99
C ALA A 505 18.50 -7.10 -24.49
N THR A 506 17.78 -6.09 -24.04
CA THR A 506 18.36 -4.87 -23.49
C THR A 506 19.03 -5.14 -22.14
N TYR A 507 18.33 -5.78 -21.20
CA TYR A 507 18.87 -6.06 -19.87
C TYR A 507 19.95 -7.15 -19.89
N GLU A 508 19.87 -8.11 -20.80
CA GLU A 508 20.89 -9.14 -20.97
C GLU A 508 22.24 -8.57 -21.41
N ARG A 509 22.26 -7.60 -22.34
CA ARG A 509 23.51 -6.90 -22.74
C ARG A 509 24.19 -6.21 -21.56
N LEU A 510 23.44 -5.87 -20.53
CA LEU A 510 23.93 -5.23 -19.31
C LEU A 510 24.16 -6.25 -18.17
N HIS A 511 24.03 -7.55 -18.48
CA HIS A 511 24.16 -8.64 -17.50
C HIS A 511 23.23 -8.48 -16.29
N ARG A 512 21.98 -8.04 -16.52
CA ARG A 512 20.97 -7.78 -15.48
C ARG A 512 19.67 -8.52 -15.78
N PRO A 513 18.89 -8.89 -14.75
CA PRO A 513 17.51 -9.35 -14.94
C PRO A 513 16.62 -8.17 -15.37
N THR A 514 15.53 -8.48 -16.08
CA THR A 514 14.47 -7.49 -16.32
C THR A 514 13.79 -7.10 -15.00
N PRO A 515 13.25 -5.87 -14.87
CA PRO A 515 12.63 -5.43 -13.61
C PRO A 515 11.50 -6.34 -13.11
N CYS A 516 10.64 -6.84 -14.01
CA CYS A 516 9.57 -7.76 -13.62
C CYS A 516 10.09 -9.08 -13.01
N VAL A 517 11.26 -9.58 -13.48
CA VAL A 517 11.91 -10.79 -12.90
C VAL A 517 12.61 -10.44 -11.59
N ALA A 518 13.34 -9.33 -11.56
CA ALA A 518 14.10 -8.92 -10.37
C ALA A 518 13.18 -8.61 -9.19
N ASP A 519 12.17 -7.77 -9.42
CA ASP A 519 11.35 -7.17 -8.37
C ASP A 519 10.12 -8.00 -8.01
N CYS A 520 9.91 -9.12 -8.72
CA CYS A 520 8.85 -10.06 -8.36
C CYS A 520 9.12 -10.70 -6.99
N THR A 521 8.23 -10.46 -6.04
CA THR A 521 8.35 -10.97 -4.67
C THR A 521 7.98 -12.45 -4.53
N ALA A 522 7.48 -13.09 -5.61
CA ALA A 522 6.93 -14.45 -5.61
C ALA A 522 7.45 -15.32 -6.77
N GLU A 523 8.52 -14.90 -7.47
CA GLU A 523 9.15 -15.66 -8.56
C GLU A 523 8.18 -16.07 -9.69
N VAL A 524 7.20 -15.23 -9.98
CA VAL A 524 6.23 -15.47 -11.06
C VAL A 524 6.87 -15.33 -12.44
N HIS A 525 7.65 -14.26 -12.62
CA HIS A 525 8.27 -13.92 -13.90
C HIS A 525 9.61 -14.61 -14.08
N GLN A 526 9.80 -15.27 -15.21
CA GLN A 526 10.99 -16.05 -15.54
C GLN A 526 11.39 -15.82 -16.99
N ILE A 527 12.68 -15.97 -17.30
CA ILE A 527 13.19 -16.01 -18.67
C ILE A 527 13.56 -17.45 -19.02
N GLN A 528 12.87 -18.01 -19.99
CA GLN A 528 13.10 -19.37 -20.50
C GLN A 528 13.72 -19.34 -21.90
N VAL A 529 14.48 -20.37 -22.23
CA VAL A 529 14.98 -20.59 -23.60
C VAL A 529 14.09 -21.62 -24.29
N ARG A 530 13.43 -21.22 -25.39
CA ARG A 530 12.65 -22.12 -26.26
C ARG A 530 13.11 -21.92 -27.69
N ASP A 531 13.43 -23.00 -28.37
CA ASP A 531 13.90 -23.00 -29.77
C ASP A 531 15.05 -22.01 -30.01
N GLY A 532 16.00 -21.93 -29.09
CA GLY A 532 17.15 -21.02 -29.15
C GLY A 532 16.83 -19.55 -28.88
N SER A 533 15.58 -19.19 -28.59
CA SER A 533 15.16 -17.82 -28.29
C SER A 533 14.81 -17.69 -26.81
N LYS A 534 15.18 -16.54 -26.21
CA LYS A 534 14.77 -16.20 -24.85
C LYS A 534 13.38 -15.58 -24.87
N ILE A 535 12.50 -16.14 -24.07
CA ILE A 535 11.11 -15.69 -23.93
C ILE A 535 10.78 -15.42 -22.46
N HIS A 536 9.89 -14.49 -22.23
CA HIS A 536 9.27 -14.27 -20.94
C HIS A 536 8.22 -15.36 -20.69
N SER A 537 8.20 -15.91 -19.49
CA SER A 537 7.21 -16.87 -19.03
C SER A 537 6.75 -16.53 -17.63
N MET A 538 5.54 -16.94 -17.27
CA MET A 538 4.92 -16.64 -15.98
C MET A 538 4.37 -17.91 -15.33
N ALA A 539 4.77 -18.15 -14.07
CA ALA A 539 4.17 -19.13 -13.17
C ALA A 539 3.08 -18.43 -12.35
N LEU A 540 1.90 -18.27 -12.96
CA LEU A 540 0.83 -17.42 -12.40
C LEU A 540 0.25 -17.97 -11.09
N GLU A 541 0.36 -19.27 -10.86
CA GLU A 541 -0.04 -19.96 -9.62
C GLU A 541 0.75 -19.47 -8.39
N ASN A 542 1.95 -18.93 -8.60
CA ASN A 542 2.78 -18.36 -7.54
C ASN A 542 2.41 -16.90 -7.23
N CYS A 543 1.59 -16.27 -8.06
CA CYS A 543 1.33 -14.85 -7.94
C CYS A 543 0.62 -14.51 -6.63
N ILE A 544 1.13 -13.52 -5.91
CA ILE A 544 0.51 -13.00 -4.69
C ILE A 544 -0.21 -11.66 -4.91
N GLN A 545 -0.46 -11.30 -6.16
CA GLN A 545 -1.19 -10.10 -6.59
C GLN A 545 -0.66 -8.78 -6.00
N CYS A 546 0.64 -8.69 -5.78
CA CYS A 546 1.27 -7.48 -5.23
C CYS A 546 1.29 -6.29 -6.23
N ARG A 547 1.16 -6.53 -7.54
CA ARG A 547 1.17 -5.56 -8.66
C ARG A 547 2.51 -4.89 -8.93
N THR A 548 3.58 -5.28 -8.30
CA THR A 548 4.92 -4.70 -8.53
C THR A 548 5.30 -4.75 -10.00
N CYS A 549 5.11 -5.90 -10.68
CA CYS A 549 5.48 -6.11 -12.08
C CYS A 549 4.77 -5.16 -13.05
N GLU A 550 3.51 -4.79 -12.80
CA GLU A 550 2.76 -3.79 -13.58
C GLU A 550 3.39 -2.40 -13.47
N ILE A 551 3.85 -2.03 -12.27
CA ILE A 551 4.36 -0.68 -11.98
C ILE A 551 5.79 -0.50 -12.47
N VAL A 552 6.62 -1.55 -12.38
CA VAL A 552 8.04 -1.48 -12.79
C VAL A 552 8.28 -1.87 -14.25
N CYS A 553 7.25 -2.23 -15.00
CA CYS A 553 7.42 -2.61 -16.40
C CYS A 553 7.79 -1.38 -17.26
N PRO A 554 9.04 -1.24 -17.78
CA PRO A 554 9.48 -0.03 -18.45
C PRO A 554 8.73 0.24 -19.78
N HIS A 555 7.99 -0.75 -20.27
CA HIS A 555 7.22 -0.65 -21.50
C HIS A 555 5.71 -0.69 -21.28
N LEU A 556 5.23 -0.65 -20.03
CA LEU A 556 3.80 -0.81 -19.66
C LEU A 556 3.16 -2.04 -20.33
N ASN A 557 3.95 -3.09 -20.55
CA ASN A 557 3.56 -4.28 -21.27
C ASN A 557 2.88 -5.36 -20.42
N LEU A 558 2.83 -5.13 -19.10
CA LEU A 558 2.19 -6.01 -18.13
C LEU A 558 1.02 -5.29 -17.46
N ARG A 559 -0.10 -6.00 -17.33
CA ARG A 559 -1.27 -5.54 -16.59
C ARG A 559 -1.69 -6.61 -15.58
N VAL A 560 -1.93 -6.23 -14.34
CA VAL A 560 -2.47 -7.11 -13.31
C VAL A 560 -3.95 -6.77 -13.10
N ASN A 561 -4.80 -7.73 -13.42
CA ASN A 561 -6.24 -7.68 -13.17
C ASN A 561 -6.58 -8.36 -11.83
N PRO A 562 -7.75 -8.09 -11.25
CA PRO A 562 -8.24 -8.92 -10.16
C PRO A 562 -8.34 -10.37 -10.63
N SER A 563 -7.95 -11.30 -9.78
CA SER A 563 -8.19 -12.72 -10.05
C SER A 563 -9.67 -13.04 -9.85
N TYR A 564 -10.13 -14.05 -10.56
CA TYR A 564 -11.49 -14.55 -10.49
C TYR A 564 -11.68 -15.51 -9.30
N GLU A 565 -12.92 -15.85 -8.97
CA GLU A 565 -13.33 -16.91 -8.04
C GLU A 565 -12.80 -16.79 -6.61
N GLY A 566 -12.54 -15.57 -6.15
CA GLY A 566 -11.89 -15.42 -4.85
C GLY A 566 -10.47 -15.95 -4.81
N SER A 567 -9.87 -16.25 -5.98
CA SER A 567 -8.49 -16.75 -6.09
C SER A 567 -7.48 -15.68 -5.66
N GLY A 568 -6.32 -16.12 -5.23
CA GLY A 568 -5.21 -15.25 -4.84
C GLY A 568 -4.53 -15.72 -3.55
N PRO A 569 -3.71 -14.85 -2.94
CA PRO A 569 -3.02 -15.15 -1.69
C PRO A 569 -3.99 -15.23 -0.51
N ASP A 570 -3.58 -15.93 0.55
CA ASP A 570 -4.24 -15.88 1.85
C ASP A 570 -3.38 -15.12 2.86
N PHE A 571 -3.62 -13.83 2.97
CA PHE A 571 -2.94 -12.94 3.92
C PHE A 571 -3.69 -12.77 5.25
N TYR A 572 -4.77 -13.51 5.46
CA TYR A 572 -5.56 -13.36 6.69
C TYR A 572 -4.70 -13.61 7.94
N GLY A 573 -4.70 -12.64 8.84
CA GLY A 573 -3.88 -12.63 10.05
C GLY A 573 -2.49 -11.98 9.91
N LEU A 574 -2.08 -11.61 8.67
CA LEU A 574 -0.80 -10.95 8.43
C LEU A 574 -0.78 -9.51 8.95
#